data_38abe0fdcae067b53250c81875c2a825
#
_entry.id   38abe0fdcae067b53250c81875c2a825
#
_cell.length_a   1.000
_cell.length_b   1.000
_cell.length_c   1.000
_cell.angle_alpha   90.00
_cell.angle_beta   90.00
_cell.angle_gamma   90.00
#
_symmetry.space_group_name_H-M   'P 1'
#
loop_
_entity.id
_entity.type
_entity.pdbx_description
1 polymer ?
#
loop_
_entity_poly.entity_id
_entity_poly.type
_entity_poly.pdbx_seq_one_letter_code
_entity_poly.pdbx_strand_id
1 'polypeptide(L)'
;GDWKKTVKPGEHFETPTAILSVCEGGIDDICHRLVCAGSKYVDNGPESEQELPIIFNEYCTTWGNPSHENICKILENIKGRGFDYFVIDCGWFKEDGIPWDISMGDYNVSSTLFPQGLEKTVEAIREKGMKPGIWFEIETVGSAARAYQDTSHLLHKDGAVLTSYFRRFWDMRDPYVEDYLTKK
;
A
#
# COMPACT_ATOMS: atom_id res chain seq x y z
N GLY A 1 -7.69 -19.53 0.49
CA GLY A 1 -8.29 -19.19 -0.57
C GLY A 1 -8.81 -20.15 -1.62
N ASP A 2 -9.62 -19.64 -2.50
CA ASP A 2 -10.32 -20.37 -3.57
C ASP A 2 -9.59 -20.30 -4.92
N TRP A 3 -8.29 -20.10 -4.94
CA TRP A 3 -7.55 -20.02 -6.19
C TRP A 3 -7.52 -21.38 -6.89
N LYS A 4 -7.84 -21.41 -8.17
CA LYS A 4 -7.85 -22.60 -9.02
C LYS A 4 -7.17 -22.29 -10.35
N LYS A 5 -6.39 -23.23 -10.84
CA LYS A 5 -5.80 -23.20 -12.19
C LYS A 5 -6.08 -24.53 -12.87
N THR A 6 -6.76 -24.47 -13.99
CA THR A 6 -6.90 -25.65 -14.86
C THR A 6 -5.70 -25.69 -15.80
N VAL A 7 -4.97 -26.79 -15.80
CA VAL A 7 -3.85 -27.07 -16.71
C VAL A 7 -4.30 -28.16 -17.66
N LYS A 8 -4.35 -27.85 -18.96
CA LYS A 8 -4.77 -28.80 -19.99
C LYS A 8 -3.61 -29.72 -20.37
N PRO A 9 -3.87 -30.86 -21.03
CA PRO A 9 -2.83 -31.72 -21.57
C PRO A 9 -1.87 -30.92 -22.48
N GLY A 10 -0.56 -30.99 -22.18
CA GLY A 10 0.48 -30.26 -22.92
C GLY A 10 0.74 -28.83 -22.42
N GLU A 11 -0.09 -28.27 -21.54
CA GLU A 11 0.18 -26.97 -20.90
C GLU A 11 1.12 -27.12 -19.70
N HIS A 12 1.87 -26.08 -19.41
CA HIS A 12 2.75 -25.96 -18.27
C HIS A 12 2.31 -24.82 -17.37
N PHE A 13 2.42 -24.99 -16.06
CA PHE A 13 2.21 -23.95 -15.06
C PHE A 13 3.28 -24.03 -13.99
N GLU A 14 3.99 -22.94 -13.78
CA GLU A 14 5.01 -22.81 -12.76
C GLU A 14 4.43 -22.06 -11.55
N THR A 15 4.56 -22.64 -10.37
CA THR A 15 4.16 -21.99 -9.12
C THR A 15 5.27 -21.04 -8.64
N PRO A 16 4.94 -20.03 -7.82
CA PRO A 16 5.97 -19.34 -7.05
C PRO A 16 6.83 -20.30 -6.25
N THR A 17 8.11 -19.97 -6.10
CA THR A 17 9.06 -20.78 -5.33
C THR A 17 8.65 -20.86 -3.87
N ALA A 18 8.54 -22.07 -3.33
CA ALA A 18 8.35 -22.30 -1.91
C ALA A 18 9.67 -22.79 -1.29
N ILE A 19 10.04 -22.22 -0.16
CA ILE A 19 11.25 -22.59 0.59
C ILE A 19 10.82 -23.31 1.85
N LEU A 20 11.32 -24.53 2.02
CA LEU A 20 11.12 -25.34 3.22
C LEU A 20 12.44 -25.46 3.97
N SER A 21 12.40 -25.30 5.28
CA SER A 21 13.56 -25.49 6.14
C SER A 21 13.22 -26.48 7.25
N VAL A 22 14.12 -27.41 7.47
CA VAL A 22 14.07 -28.39 8.58
C VAL A 22 15.41 -28.34 9.30
N CYS A 23 15.40 -28.23 10.62
CA CYS A 23 16.60 -28.24 11.42
C CYS A 23 16.36 -29.02 12.72
N GLU A 24 17.45 -29.49 13.34
CA GLU A 24 17.46 -29.88 14.72
C GLU A 24 17.67 -28.62 15.57
N GLY A 25 16.75 -28.34 16.49
CA GLY A 25 16.77 -27.09 17.30
C GLY A 25 15.41 -26.48 17.49
N GLY A 26 15.39 -25.18 17.80
CA GLY A 26 14.19 -24.39 18.04
C GLY A 26 13.79 -23.50 16.87
N ILE A 27 12.84 -22.58 17.14
CA ILE A 27 12.32 -21.63 16.14
C ILE A 27 13.41 -20.66 15.67
N ASP A 28 14.32 -20.27 16.54
CA ASP A 28 15.42 -19.34 16.20
C ASP A 28 16.40 -19.98 15.20
N ASP A 29 16.65 -21.30 15.32
CA ASP A 29 17.51 -22.02 14.39
C ASP A 29 16.90 -22.08 12.98
N ILE A 30 15.57 -22.28 12.89
CA ILE A 30 14.85 -22.27 11.62
C ILE A 30 14.85 -20.86 11.02
N CYS A 31 14.57 -19.83 11.83
CA CYS A 31 14.60 -18.44 11.39
C CYS A 31 15.97 -18.03 10.88
N HIS A 32 17.03 -18.37 11.59
CA HIS A 32 18.39 -18.10 11.16
C HIS A 32 18.73 -18.75 9.81
N ARG A 33 18.33 -19.99 9.59
CA ARG A 33 18.53 -20.68 8.30
C ARG A 33 17.75 -20.00 7.17
N LEU A 34 16.51 -19.57 7.41
CA LEU A 34 15.71 -18.87 6.41
C LEU A 34 16.31 -17.50 6.09
N VAL A 35 16.79 -16.76 7.08
CA VAL A 35 17.51 -15.49 6.88
C VAL A 35 18.76 -15.71 6.03
N CYS A 36 19.59 -16.70 6.35
CA CYS A 36 20.77 -17.04 5.55
C CYS A 36 20.43 -17.45 4.11
N ALA A 37 19.32 -18.15 3.90
CA ALA A 37 18.86 -18.51 2.56
C ALA A 37 18.34 -17.27 1.80
N GLY A 38 17.68 -16.34 2.52
CA GLY A 38 17.11 -15.10 1.97
C GLY A 38 18.14 -14.03 1.68
N SER A 39 19.30 -14.00 2.35
CA SER A 39 20.31 -12.96 2.23
C SER A 39 20.77 -12.72 0.79
N LYS A 40 20.86 -13.77 -0.01
CA LYS A 40 21.21 -13.69 -1.44
C LYS A 40 20.25 -12.83 -2.28
N TYR A 41 19.01 -12.66 -1.81
CA TYR A 41 18.00 -11.85 -2.47
C TYR A 41 18.00 -10.42 -1.93
N VAL A 42 18.37 -10.26 -0.66
CA VAL A 42 18.45 -8.92 0.01
C VAL A 42 19.63 -8.12 -0.54
N ASP A 43 20.75 -8.76 -0.88
CA ASP A 43 21.94 -8.12 -1.43
C ASP A 43 21.68 -7.43 -2.79
N ASN A 44 20.53 -7.63 -3.41
CA ASN A 44 20.08 -6.94 -4.63
C ASN A 44 19.12 -5.77 -4.33
N GLY A 45 18.99 -5.34 -3.10
CA GLY A 45 18.17 -4.18 -2.72
C GLY A 45 18.69 -2.88 -3.33
N PRO A 46 17.83 -1.85 -3.47
CA PRO A 46 18.26 -0.52 -3.89
C PRO A 46 19.35 0.04 -2.99
N GLU A 47 20.28 0.81 -3.55
CA GLU A 47 21.36 1.46 -2.79
C GLU A 47 20.82 2.34 -1.65
N SER A 48 19.66 2.98 -1.88
CA SER A 48 18.98 3.80 -0.86
C SER A 48 18.58 3.03 0.40
N GLU A 49 18.46 1.69 0.33
CA GLU A 49 18.03 0.84 1.45
C GLU A 49 19.21 0.22 2.21
N GLN A 50 20.44 0.35 1.70
CA GLN A 50 21.63 -0.23 2.33
C GLN A 50 21.95 0.42 3.68
N GLU A 51 21.62 1.68 3.84
CA GLU A 51 21.79 2.42 5.12
C GLU A 51 20.66 2.14 6.13
N LEU A 52 19.71 1.24 5.79
CA LEU A 52 18.55 0.86 6.62
C LEU A 52 17.76 2.09 7.10
N PRO A 53 17.20 2.89 6.20
CA PRO A 53 16.51 4.13 6.55
C PRO A 53 15.30 3.85 7.45
N ILE A 54 15.08 4.73 8.43
CA ILE A 54 13.97 4.62 9.38
C ILE A 54 12.77 5.36 8.83
N ILE A 55 11.63 4.65 8.73
CA ILE A 55 10.36 5.17 8.22
C ILE A 55 9.44 5.48 9.40
N PHE A 56 8.89 6.70 9.44
CA PHE A 56 7.75 7.04 10.27
C PHE A 56 6.47 6.95 9.42
N ASN A 57 5.61 6.00 9.71
CA ASN A 57 4.28 5.91 9.14
C ASN A 57 3.26 6.46 10.15
N GLU A 58 2.44 7.44 9.75
CA GLU A 58 1.58 8.19 10.66
C GLU A 58 0.25 7.51 11.01
N TYR A 59 -0.09 6.37 10.39
CA TYR A 59 -1.39 5.72 10.55
C TYR A 59 -1.80 5.53 12.01
N CYS A 60 -0.95 4.93 12.82
CA CYS A 60 -1.24 4.68 14.25
C CYS A 60 -1.33 5.96 15.09
N THR A 61 -0.99 7.12 14.53
CA THR A 61 -1.10 8.42 15.18
C THR A 61 -2.42 9.12 14.83
N THR A 62 -2.89 8.96 13.58
CA THR A 62 -4.06 9.69 13.05
C THR A 62 -5.27 8.80 12.80
N TRP A 63 -5.06 7.48 12.72
CA TRP A 63 -6.10 6.49 12.43
C TRP A 63 -6.90 6.79 11.15
N GLY A 64 -6.18 7.17 10.08
CA GLY A 64 -6.78 7.51 8.80
C GLY A 64 -7.37 8.92 8.73
N ASN A 65 -6.81 9.82 9.53
CA ASN A 65 -7.11 11.25 9.45
C ASN A 65 -5.82 12.09 9.29
N PRO A 66 -5.04 11.91 8.21
CA PRO A 66 -3.76 12.54 7.97
C PRO A 66 -3.91 13.98 7.47
N SER A 67 -4.61 14.84 8.23
CA SER A 67 -4.75 16.24 7.83
C SER A 67 -3.39 16.96 7.86
N HIS A 68 -3.26 18.01 7.04
CA HIS A 68 -2.07 18.88 7.06
C HIS A 68 -1.72 19.33 8.49
N GLU A 69 -2.73 19.75 9.26
CA GLU A 69 -2.54 20.18 10.65
C GLU A 69 -2.00 19.08 11.54
N ASN A 70 -2.58 17.85 11.45
CA ASN A 70 -2.13 16.72 12.26
C ASN A 70 -0.70 16.31 11.90
N ILE A 71 -0.40 16.26 10.61
CA ILE A 71 0.94 15.94 10.14
C ILE A 71 1.96 16.98 10.63
N CYS A 72 1.67 18.26 10.53
CA CYS A 72 2.57 19.31 11.04
C CYS A 72 2.84 19.17 12.54
N LYS A 73 1.82 18.82 13.35
CA LYS A 73 2.02 18.55 14.79
C LYS A 73 2.93 17.35 15.03
N ILE A 74 2.78 16.27 14.26
CA ILE A 74 3.64 15.09 14.35
C ILE A 74 5.08 15.48 13.97
N LEU A 75 5.27 16.17 12.85
CA LEU A 75 6.57 16.59 12.34
C LEU A 75 7.36 17.39 13.36
N GLU A 76 6.69 18.31 14.10
CA GLU A 76 7.37 19.09 15.17
C GLU A 76 7.89 18.20 16.31
N ASN A 77 7.22 17.09 16.58
CA ASN A 77 7.61 16.18 17.66
C ASN A 77 8.72 15.19 17.24
N ILE A 78 8.82 14.85 15.95
CA ILE A 78 9.76 13.82 15.46
C ILE A 78 10.98 14.40 14.74
N LYS A 79 11.00 15.68 14.41
CA LYS A 79 12.13 16.33 13.73
C LYS A 79 13.44 16.09 14.49
N GLY A 80 14.49 15.75 13.75
CA GLY A 80 15.83 15.51 14.31
C GLY A 80 15.95 14.23 15.14
N ARG A 81 14.96 13.31 15.07
CA ARG A 81 15.01 12.03 15.80
C ARG A 81 15.48 10.84 14.95
N GLY A 82 16.07 11.11 13.78
CA GLY A 82 16.69 10.07 12.95
C GLY A 82 15.71 9.35 12.03
N PHE A 83 14.55 9.93 11.72
CA PHE A 83 13.67 9.41 10.68
C PHE A 83 14.09 9.96 9.32
N ASP A 84 14.20 9.05 8.34
CA ASP A 84 14.56 9.37 6.96
C ASP A 84 13.34 9.61 6.08
N TYR A 85 12.24 8.89 6.36
CA TYR A 85 11.00 8.98 5.62
C TYR A 85 9.83 9.28 6.55
N PHE A 86 8.88 10.08 6.02
CA PHE A 86 7.56 10.26 6.61
C PHE A 86 6.51 9.80 5.61
N VAL A 87 5.72 8.79 5.95
CA VAL A 87 4.68 8.24 5.08
C VAL A 87 3.31 8.76 5.51
N ILE A 88 2.63 9.44 4.58
CA ILE A 88 1.21 9.78 4.67
C ILE A 88 0.44 8.49 4.34
N ASP A 89 -0.24 7.93 5.33
CA ASP A 89 -0.97 6.68 5.20
C ASP A 89 -2.41 6.89 4.69
N CYS A 90 -3.27 5.92 4.82
CA CYS A 90 -4.64 5.95 4.32
C CYS A 90 -5.44 7.18 4.82
N GLY A 91 -6.48 7.53 4.07
CA GLY A 91 -7.39 8.61 4.40
C GLY A 91 -7.10 9.94 3.73
N TRP A 92 -5.94 10.13 3.11
CA TRP A 92 -5.60 11.37 2.39
C TRP A 92 -6.55 11.65 1.20
N PHE A 93 -7.26 10.62 0.74
CA PHE A 93 -8.19 10.63 -0.40
C PHE A 93 -9.67 10.63 0.01
N LYS A 94 -9.99 10.59 1.31
CA LYS A 94 -11.39 10.48 1.75
C LYS A 94 -12.11 11.82 1.70
N GLU A 95 -13.41 11.77 1.44
CA GLU A 95 -14.30 12.91 1.63
C GLU A 95 -14.62 13.11 3.12
N ASP A 96 -15.08 14.33 3.47
CA ASP A 96 -15.45 14.64 4.85
C ASP A 96 -16.60 13.75 5.33
N GLY A 97 -16.46 13.25 6.56
CA GLY A 97 -17.44 12.35 7.17
C GLY A 97 -17.45 10.92 6.62
N ILE A 98 -16.68 10.62 5.57
CA ILE A 98 -16.59 9.26 5.00
C ILE A 98 -15.39 8.51 5.60
N PRO A 99 -15.57 7.25 6.05
CA PRO A 99 -14.47 6.42 6.49
C PRO A 99 -13.47 6.13 5.37
N TRP A 100 -12.18 6.08 5.70
CA TRP A 100 -11.13 5.84 4.71
C TRP A 100 -11.22 4.45 4.07
N ASP A 101 -11.63 3.45 4.85
CA ASP A 101 -11.67 2.04 4.48
C ASP A 101 -12.74 1.66 3.44
N ILE A 102 -13.57 2.64 3.06
CA ILE A 102 -14.53 2.54 1.96
C ILE A 102 -14.30 3.58 0.86
N SER A 103 -13.23 4.38 0.95
CA SER A 103 -12.97 5.52 0.05
C SER A 103 -11.87 5.27 -0.99
N MET A 104 -11.20 4.10 -0.98
CA MET A 104 -10.17 3.76 -1.96
C MET A 104 -10.75 3.67 -3.37
N GLY A 105 -9.91 3.94 -4.38
CA GLY A 105 -10.24 3.76 -5.79
C GLY A 105 -10.10 5.02 -6.61
N ASP A 106 -10.71 6.13 -6.21
CA ASP A 106 -10.64 7.38 -6.96
C ASP A 106 -9.36 8.18 -6.70
N TYR A 107 -8.79 8.05 -5.51
CA TYR A 107 -7.52 8.69 -5.08
C TYR A 107 -7.43 10.19 -5.40
N ASN A 108 -8.52 10.93 -5.17
CA ASN A 108 -8.50 12.37 -5.22
C ASN A 108 -8.08 12.92 -3.86
N VAL A 109 -7.18 13.89 -3.84
CA VAL A 109 -6.75 14.53 -2.60
C VAL A 109 -7.94 15.19 -1.89
N SER A 110 -8.11 14.88 -0.61
CA SER A 110 -9.15 15.47 0.23
C SER A 110 -8.92 16.98 0.41
N SER A 111 -9.84 17.80 -0.10
CA SER A 111 -9.77 19.26 0.06
C SER A 111 -10.02 19.73 1.50
N THR A 112 -10.69 18.91 2.30
CA THR A 112 -10.90 19.18 3.74
C THR A 112 -9.65 18.93 4.56
N LEU A 113 -8.96 17.80 4.31
CA LEU A 113 -7.74 17.44 5.04
C LEU A 113 -6.53 18.25 4.55
N PHE A 114 -6.52 18.61 3.28
CA PHE A 114 -5.44 19.35 2.62
C PHE A 114 -5.99 20.58 1.87
N PRO A 115 -6.47 21.61 2.58
CA PRO A 115 -7.13 22.75 1.96
C PRO A 115 -6.21 23.59 1.06
N GLN A 116 -4.90 23.44 1.20
CA GLN A 116 -3.88 24.08 0.37
C GLN A 116 -3.18 23.13 -0.60
N GLY A 117 -3.77 21.93 -0.81
CA GLY A 117 -3.18 20.85 -1.59
C GLY A 117 -2.24 19.98 -0.77
N LEU A 118 -1.98 18.77 -1.29
CA LEU A 118 -1.07 17.80 -0.66
C LEU A 118 0.39 18.29 -0.74
N GLU A 119 0.72 19.04 -1.78
CA GLU A 119 2.05 19.61 -2.03
C GLU A 119 2.56 20.40 -0.82
N LYS A 120 1.66 21.15 -0.17
CA LYS A 120 2.02 21.93 1.02
C LYS A 120 2.46 21.05 2.19
N THR A 121 1.86 19.89 2.34
CA THR A 121 2.24 18.91 3.35
C THR A 121 3.57 18.23 2.99
N VAL A 122 3.76 17.93 1.71
CA VAL A 122 5.02 17.38 1.19
C VAL A 122 6.19 18.35 1.42
N GLU A 123 5.98 19.65 1.20
CA GLU A 123 6.96 20.69 1.53
C GLU A 123 7.30 20.69 3.01
N ALA A 124 6.30 20.66 3.89
CA ALA A 124 6.51 20.64 5.34
C ALA A 124 7.34 19.42 5.81
N ILE A 125 7.12 18.24 5.21
CA ILE A 125 7.91 17.04 5.48
C ILE A 125 9.38 17.26 5.07
N ARG A 126 9.61 17.79 3.87
CA ARG A 126 10.96 18.09 3.35
C ARG A 126 11.70 19.13 4.19
N GLU A 127 11.00 20.17 4.66
CA GLU A 127 11.57 21.19 5.55
C GLU A 127 12.07 20.62 6.89
N LYS A 128 11.54 19.47 7.33
CA LYS A 128 12.03 18.75 8.52
C LYS A 128 13.14 17.74 8.22
N GLY A 129 13.64 17.72 6.97
CA GLY A 129 14.76 16.87 6.54
C GLY A 129 14.36 15.43 6.20
N MET A 130 13.07 15.11 6.12
CA MET A 130 12.58 13.78 5.78
C MET A 130 12.11 13.70 4.31
N LYS A 131 12.18 12.50 3.74
CA LYS A 131 11.61 12.22 2.42
C LYS A 131 10.12 11.87 2.57
N PRO A 132 9.23 12.47 1.76
CA PRO A 132 7.81 12.15 1.81
C PRO A 132 7.52 10.79 1.14
N GLY A 133 6.64 10.02 1.75
CA GLY A 133 6.02 8.83 1.19
C GLY A 133 4.51 8.95 1.24
N ILE A 134 3.83 8.17 0.42
CA ILE A 134 2.37 8.11 0.40
C ILE A 134 1.89 6.67 0.22
N TRP A 135 0.85 6.31 0.95
CA TRP A 135 0.27 4.98 0.93
C TRP A 135 -0.87 4.85 -0.09
N PHE A 136 -0.88 3.73 -0.79
CA PHE A 136 -1.95 3.31 -1.68
C PHE A 136 -2.35 1.86 -1.42
N GLU A 137 -3.63 1.55 -1.51
CA GLU A 137 -4.19 0.20 -1.66
C GLU A 137 -4.76 0.09 -3.08
N ILE A 138 -3.86 0.07 -4.07
CA ILE A 138 -4.18 0.31 -5.49
C ILE A 138 -5.11 -0.73 -6.10
N GLU A 139 -5.18 -1.94 -5.55
CA GLU A 139 -6.00 -3.03 -6.05
C GLU A 139 -7.46 -2.93 -5.62
N THR A 140 -7.80 -2.08 -4.62
CA THR A 140 -9.15 -2.03 -4.06
C THR A 140 -9.94 -0.81 -4.47
N VAL A 141 -11.28 -0.99 -4.52
CA VAL A 141 -12.25 0.06 -4.77
C VAL A 141 -13.31 0.01 -3.67
N GLY A 142 -13.36 1.04 -2.85
CA GLY A 142 -14.30 1.17 -1.74
C GLY A 142 -15.68 1.63 -2.19
N SER A 143 -16.70 1.31 -1.41
CA SER A 143 -18.09 1.57 -1.77
C SER A 143 -18.47 3.05 -1.89
N ALA A 144 -17.67 3.96 -1.35
CA ALA A 144 -17.85 5.40 -1.48
C ALA A 144 -17.21 5.97 -2.76
N ALA A 145 -16.30 5.23 -3.42
CA ALA A 145 -15.67 5.68 -4.65
C ALA A 145 -16.62 5.63 -5.84
N ARG A 146 -16.48 6.56 -6.79
CA ARG A 146 -17.26 6.53 -8.06
C ARG A 146 -16.94 5.27 -8.86
N ALA A 147 -15.68 4.86 -8.88
CA ALA A 147 -15.22 3.66 -9.55
C ALA A 147 -15.94 2.39 -9.08
N TYR A 148 -16.51 2.37 -7.87
CA TYR A 148 -17.27 1.24 -7.36
C TYR A 148 -18.53 0.92 -8.18
N GLN A 149 -19.12 1.94 -8.81
CA GLN A 149 -20.37 1.79 -9.58
C GLN A 149 -20.14 1.24 -10.99
N ASP A 150 -18.98 1.49 -11.58
CA ASP A 150 -18.62 0.94 -12.88
C ASP A 150 -17.96 -0.43 -12.73
N THR A 151 -18.77 -1.46 -12.91
CA THR A 151 -18.34 -2.85 -12.72
C THR A 151 -17.59 -3.43 -13.92
N SER A 152 -17.51 -2.72 -15.05
CA SER A 152 -16.89 -3.22 -16.29
C SER A 152 -15.39 -3.45 -16.15
N HIS A 153 -14.74 -2.69 -15.26
CA HIS A 153 -13.30 -2.71 -15.01
C HIS A 153 -12.92 -3.44 -13.71
N LEU A 154 -13.90 -4.05 -13.03
CA LEU A 154 -13.71 -4.73 -11.76
C LEU A 154 -13.53 -6.23 -11.95
N LEU A 155 -12.84 -6.85 -11.01
CA LEU A 155 -12.60 -8.29 -11.03
C LEU A 155 -13.89 -9.07 -10.83
N HIS A 156 -14.14 -10.04 -11.72
CA HIS A 156 -15.28 -10.95 -11.63
C HIS A 156 -14.83 -12.36 -11.27
N LYS A 157 -15.65 -13.04 -10.48
CA LYS A 157 -15.53 -14.46 -10.16
C LYS A 157 -16.88 -15.15 -10.38
N ASP A 158 -16.89 -16.21 -11.16
CA ASP A 158 -18.10 -17.01 -11.47
C ASP A 158 -19.27 -16.16 -12.03
N GLY A 159 -18.94 -15.14 -12.83
CA GLY A 159 -19.92 -14.23 -13.48
C GLY A 159 -20.42 -13.08 -12.59
N ALA A 160 -19.98 -12.98 -11.34
CA ALA A 160 -20.32 -11.91 -10.42
C ALA A 160 -19.11 -11.05 -10.07
N VAL A 161 -19.34 -9.76 -9.78
CA VAL A 161 -18.28 -8.86 -9.29
C VAL A 161 -17.74 -9.38 -7.96
N LEU A 162 -16.42 -9.57 -7.88
CA LEU A 162 -15.79 -9.99 -6.64
C LEU A 162 -15.89 -8.86 -5.61
N THR A 163 -16.66 -9.13 -4.56
CA THR A 163 -16.90 -8.18 -3.47
C THR A 163 -16.49 -8.81 -2.13
N SER A 164 -15.75 -8.10 -1.33
CA SER A 164 -15.38 -8.47 0.03
C SER A 164 -15.78 -7.34 0.98
N TYR A 165 -16.78 -7.55 1.82
CA TYR A 165 -17.41 -6.52 2.65
C TYR A 165 -17.87 -5.32 1.79
N PHE A 166 -17.26 -4.14 1.96
CA PHE A 166 -17.57 -2.90 1.24
C PHE A 166 -16.55 -2.57 0.14
N ARG A 167 -15.72 -3.54 -0.26
CA ARG A 167 -14.63 -3.39 -1.22
C ARG A 167 -14.83 -4.29 -2.40
N ARG A 168 -14.51 -3.77 -3.58
CA ARG A 168 -14.36 -4.48 -4.85
C ARG A 168 -12.89 -4.40 -5.26
N PHE A 169 -12.53 -5.09 -6.32
CA PHE A 169 -11.15 -5.15 -6.77
C PHE A 169 -11.07 -4.79 -8.25
N TRP A 170 -10.09 -3.99 -8.61
CA TRP A 170 -9.77 -3.74 -10.00
C TRP A 170 -9.36 -5.04 -10.71
N ASP A 171 -9.75 -5.21 -11.97
CA ASP A 171 -9.12 -6.21 -12.82
C ASP A 171 -7.81 -5.65 -13.36
N MET A 172 -6.69 -5.92 -12.68
CA MET A 172 -5.36 -5.43 -13.03
C MET A 172 -4.86 -5.92 -14.39
N ARG A 173 -5.62 -6.76 -15.10
CA ARG A 173 -5.35 -7.17 -16.49
C ARG A 173 -6.01 -6.24 -17.51
N ASP A 174 -6.90 -5.37 -17.05
CA ASP A 174 -7.59 -4.41 -17.92
C ASP A 174 -6.70 -3.19 -18.18
N PRO A 175 -6.34 -2.89 -19.44
CA PRO A 175 -5.53 -1.72 -19.78
C PRO A 175 -6.13 -0.39 -19.32
N TYR A 176 -7.46 -0.29 -19.19
CA TYR A 176 -8.13 0.87 -18.63
C TYR A 176 -7.68 1.11 -17.17
N VAL A 177 -7.57 0.05 -16.38
CA VAL A 177 -7.18 0.14 -14.96
C VAL A 177 -5.74 0.63 -14.83
N GLU A 178 -4.83 0.12 -15.66
CA GLU A 178 -3.44 0.59 -15.71
C GLU A 178 -3.37 2.08 -16.03
N ASP A 179 -4.07 2.52 -17.10
CA ASP A 179 -4.13 3.93 -17.52
C ASP A 179 -4.78 4.82 -16.45
N TYR A 180 -5.85 4.33 -15.81
CA TYR A 180 -6.55 5.06 -14.76
C TYR A 180 -5.66 5.29 -13.52
N LEU A 181 -5.02 4.23 -13.02
CA LEU A 181 -4.18 4.30 -11.82
C LEU A 181 -2.87 5.07 -12.06
N THR A 182 -2.31 5.00 -13.26
CA THR A 182 -1.09 5.75 -13.62
C THR A 182 -1.29 7.27 -13.60
N LYS A 183 -2.54 7.73 -13.70
CA LYS A 183 -2.89 9.16 -13.69
C LYS A 183 -3.20 9.70 -12.28
N LYS A 184 -3.09 8.87 -11.25
CA LYS A 184 -3.36 9.25 -9.86
C LYS A 184 -2.09 9.57 -9.10
#